data_939aae2f3dda3e877a93fd8dd1eb8f46
#
_entry.id   939aae2f3dda3e877a93fd8dd1eb8f46
#
_cell.length_a   1.000
_cell.length_b   1.000
_cell.length_c   1.000
_cell.angle_alpha   90.00
_cell.angle_beta   90.00
_cell.angle_gamma   90.00
#
_symmetry.space_group_name_H-M   'P 1'
#
loop_
_entity.id
_entity.type
_entity.pdbx_description
1 polymer ?
#
loop_
_entity_poly.entity_id
_entity_poly.type
_entity_poly.pdbx_seq_one_letter_code
_entity_poly.pdbx_strand_id
1 'polypeptide(L)'
;MDNAGEFTSKAFDDYCMAMGIKVEHSVPHVHTQNGLAEALIKRIKFIARPLLQGCNLPTTCWGHAVLHAANLINFRPSAYNIHSPVQLAQGSAPKISHLRRFGCQVYVPIPPPQRSAMGPLRKSGIYVGYETVSIIRYLDPMTGDCHTARFADCIFDEDLFPTLGGENQPLDAKSREITWQATGIHAHDPRTAETEREVQKIIDL
;
A
#
# COMPACT_ATOMS: atom_id res chain seq x y z
N MET A 1 15.92 -26.52 -11.15
CA MET A 1 14.82 -26.65 -10.12
C MET A 1 15.21 -27.74 -9.15
N ASP A 2 14.65 -27.72 -7.93
CA ASP A 2 14.76 -28.86 -7.01
C ASP A 2 13.82 -30.00 -7.46
N ASN A 3 13.97 -31.17 -6.81
CA ASN A 3 13.19 -32.36 -7.14
C ASN A 3 11.91 -32.49 -6.28
N ALA A 4 11.30 -31.36 -5.92
CA ALA A 4 10.01 -31.37 -5.23
C ALA A 4 8.92 -31.96 -6.13
N GLY A 5 7.97 -32.68 -5.55
CA GLY A 5 6.94 -33.42 -6.30
C GLY A 5 6.12 -32.59 -7.27
N GLU A 6 5.86 -31.33 -6.92
CA GLU A 6 5.17 -30.36 -7.78
C GLU A 6 5.93 -30.05 -9.07
N PHE A 7 7.27 -30.07 -9.06
CA PHE A 7 8.13 -29.78 -10.21
C PHE A 7 8.56 -31.00 -11.02
N THR A 8 8.28 -32.21 -10.52
CA THR A 8 8.55 -33.48 -11.19
C THR A 8 7.30 -34.14 -11.76
N SER A 9 6.17 -33.44 -11.71
CA SER A 9 4.91 -33.93 -12.23
C SER A 9 4.86 -33.83 -13.76
N LYS A 10 4.26 -34.83 -14.41
CA LYS A 10 4.06 -34.81 -15.87
C LYS A 10 3.29 -33.57 -16.34
N ALA A 11 2.29 -33.14 -15.58
CA ALA A 11 1.50 -31.94 -15.90
C ALA A 11 2.34 -30.68 -15.94
N PHE A 12 3.32 -30.56 -15.04
CA PHE A 12 4.27 -29.43 -15.03
C PHE A 12 5.21 -29.48 -16.24
N ASP A 13 5.75 -30.65 -16.56
CA ASP A 13 6.63 -30.82 -17.73
C ASP A 13 5.89 -30.53 -19.03
N ASP A 14 4.67 -31.05 -19.20
CA ASP A 14 3.81 -30.80 -20.36
C ASP A 14 3.52 -29.28 -20.52
N TYR A 15 3.22 -28.58 -19.40
CA TYR A 15 3.02 -27.14 -19.40
C TYR A 15 4.29 -26.38 -19.82
N CYS A 16 5.43 -26.72 -19.24
CA CYS A 16 6.70 -26.06 -19.57
C CYS A 16 7.07 -26.29 -21.05
N MET A 17 6.89 -27.50 -21.57
CA MET A 17 7.10 -27.80 -22.99
C MET A 17 6.18 -26.98 -23.90
N ALA A 18 4.88 -26.86 -23.55
CA ALA A 18 3.92 -26.06 -24.31
C ALA A 18 4.30 -24.57 -24.35
N MET A 19 4.93 -24.07 -23.27
CA MET A 19 5.40 -22.69 -23.17
C MET A 19 6.82 -22.46 -23.70
N GLY A 20 7.48 -23.49 -24.24
CA GLY A 20 8.86 -23.41 -24.72
C GLY A 20 9.90 -23.22 -23.61
N ILE A 21 9.58 -23.62 -22.37
CA ILE A 21 10.44 -23.51 -21.21
C ILE A 21 11.22 -24.82 -21.04
N LYS A 22 12.56 -24.76 -21.15
CA LYS A 22 13.42 -25.90 -20.85
C LYS A 22 13.54 -26.07 -19.34
N VAL A 23 13.11 -27.24 -18.82
CA VAL A 23 13.24 -27.61 -17.41
C VAL A 23 14.54 -28.38 -17.21
N GLU A 24 15.34 -27.95 -16.24
CA GLU A 24 16.55 -28.66 -15.79
C GLU A 24 16.40 -28.93 -14.27
N HIS A 25 16.40 -30.19 -13.90
CA HIS A 25 16.36 -30.63 -12.51
C HIS A 25 17.76 -30.70 -11.91
N SER A 26 17.88 -30.33 -10.65
CA SER A 26 19.12 -30.51 -9.90
C SER A 26 19.41 -32.00 -9.65
N VAL A 27 20.67 -32.39 -9.57
CA VAL A 27 21.02 -33.74 -9.16
C VAL A 27 20.54 -33.95 -7.70
N PRO A 28 19.87 -35.08 -7.40
CA PRO A 28 19.44 -35.37 -6.07
C PRO A 28 20.58 -35.22 -5.04
N HIS A 29 20.26 -34.59 -3.90
CA HIS A 29 21.19 -34.31 -2.80
C HIS A 29 22.31 -33.30 -3.06
N VAL A 30 22.32 -32.60 -4.21
CA VAL A 30 23.28 -31.52 -4.51
C VAL A 30 22.62 -30.16 -4.34
N HIS A 31 22.61 -29.65 -3.10
CA HIS A 31 21.95 -28.35 -2.77
C HIS A 31 22.56 -27.14 -3.48
N THR A 32 23.83 -27.20 -3.87
CA THR A 32 24.53 -26.07 -4.51
C THR A 32 23.98 -25.73 -5.89
N GLN A 33 23.33 -26.64 -6.60
CA GLN A 33 22.79 -26.39 -7.93
C GLN A 33 21.54 -25.49 -7.92
N ASN A 34 20.82 -25.37 -6.80
CA ASN A 34 19.68 -24.47 -6.63
C ASN A 34 20.03 -23.18 -5.86
N GLY A 35 21.31 -22.92 -5.65
CA GLY A 35 21.82 -21.83 -4.81
C GLY A 35 21.35 -20.43 -5.23
N LEU A 36 21.14 -20.19 -6.54
CA LEU A 36 20.64 -18.90 -7.03
C LEU A 36 19.19 -18.64 -6.57
N ALA A 37 18.31 -19.63 -6.69
CA ALA A 37 16.94 -19.52 -6.24
C ALA A 37 16.87 -19.34 -4.71
N GLU A 38 17.64 -20.13 -3.95
CA GLU A 38 17.75 -20.01 -2.52
C GLU A 38 18.25 -18.63 -2.08
N ALA A 39 19.30 -18.11 -2.75
CA ALA A 39 19.82 -16.77 -2.47
C ALA A 39 18.80 -15.69 -2.72
N LEU A 40 18.02 -15.78 -3.81
CA LEU A 40 16.93 -14.84 -4.11
C LEU A 40 15.83 -14.91 -3.06
N ILE A 41 15.40 -16.12 -2.68
CA ILE A 41 14.39 -16.31 -1.61
C ILE A 41 14.88 -15.71 -0.29
N LYS A 42 16.14 -15.95 0.10
CA LYS A 42 16.74 -15.34 1.29
C LYS A 42 16.73 -13.82 1.22
N ARG A 43 17.09 -13.25 0.08
CA ARG A 43 17.09 -11.80 -0.16
C ARG A 43 15.69 -11.21 -0.06
N ILE A 44 14.68 -11.84 -0.67
CA ILE A 44 13.27 -11.41 -0.56
C ILE A 44 12.82 -11.43 0.90
N LYS A 45 13.06 -12.54 1.62
CA LYS A 45 12.70 -12.68 3.03
C LYS A 45 13.38 -11.63 3.92
N PHE A 46 14.64 -11.30 3.62
CA PHE A 46 15.40 -10.28 4.35
C PHE A 46 14.79 -8.89 4.22
N ILE A 47 14.15 -8.57 3.08
CA ILE A 47 13.45 -7.29 2.87
C ILE A 47 12.00 -7.37 3.38
N ALA A 48 11.29 -8.46 3.13
CA ALA A 48 9.88 -8.59 3.48
C ALA A 48 9.63 -8.59 5.00
N ARG A 49 10.54 -9.19 5.81
CA ARG A 49 10.41 -9.21 7.27
C ARG A 49 10.40 -7.81 7.91
N PRO A 50 11.37 -6.93 7.64
CA PRO A 50 11.33 -5.56 8.16
C PRO A 50 10.11 -4.76 7.69
N LEU A 51 9.59 -5.00 6.47
CA LEU A 51 8.37 -4.36 5.99
C LEU A 51 7.17 -4.71 6.86
N LEU A 52 7.01 -5.99 7.22
CA LEU A 52 5.94 -6.44 8.14
C LEU A 52 6.16 -5.97 9.58
N GLN A 53 7.40 -5.98 10.06
CA GLN A 53 7.72 -5.55 11.42
C GLN A 53 7.61 -4.04 11.61
N GLY A 54 7.86 -3.27 10.54
CA GLY A 54 7.77 -1.81 10.55
C GLY A 54 6.35 -1.25 10.38
N CYS A 55 5.36 -2.12 10.14
CA CYS A 55 3.95 -1.76 10.06
C CYS A 55 3.13 -2.64 11.01
N ASN A 56 1.95 -2.18 11.42
CA ASN A 56 1.08 -2.89 12.37
C ASN A 56 0.25 -4.01 11.71
N LEU A 57 0.77 -4.66 10.66
CA LEU A 57 0.07 -5.74 9.95
C LEU A 57 0.43 -7.11 10.54
N PRO A 58 -0.54 -8.04 10.60
CA PRO A 58 -0.29 -9.40 11.06
C PRO A 58 0.60 -10.16 10.06
N THR A 59 1.25 -11.21 10.54
CA THR A 59 2.13 -12.06 9.71
C THR A 59 1.39 -12.72 8.55
N THR A 60 0.08 -12.88 8.62
CA THR A 60 -0.77 -13.39 7.52
C THR A 60 -0.67 -12.55 6.25
N CYS A 61 -0.29 -11.26 6.37
CA CYS A 61 -0.06 -10.37 5.24
C CYS A 61 1.31 -10.57 4.56
N TRP A 62 2.05 -11.65 4.89
CA TRP A 62 3.38 -11.93 4.36
C TRP A 62 3.44 -11.96 2.82
N GLY A 63 2.38 -12.44 2.16
CA GLY A 63 2.32 -12.50 0.70
C GLY A 63 2.43 -11.12 0.05
N HIS A 64 1.74 -10.12 0.59
CA HIS A 64 1.83 -8.72 0.12
C HIS A 64 3.23 -8.14 0.36
N ALA A 65 3.84 -8.42 1.51
CA ALA A 65 5.19 -7.97 1.82
C ALA A 65 6.25 -8.60 0.89
N VAL A 66 6.09 -9.87 0.54
CA VAL A 66 6.96 -10.59 -0.42
C VAL A 66 6.85 -9.98 -1.81
N LEU A 67 5.63 -9.70 -2.30
CA LEU A 67 5.42 -9.05 -3.59
C LEU A 67 6.03 -7.65 -3.62
N HIS A 68 5.84 -6.87 -2.56
CA HIS A 68 6.43 -5.54 -2.45
C HIS A 68 7.97 -5.61 -2.40
N ALA A 69 8.54 -6.54 -1.63
CA ALA A 69 9.98 -6.76 -1.55
C ALA A 69 10.59 -7.17 -2.90
N ALA A 70 9.91 -8.03 -3.67
CA ALA A 70 10.34 -8.42 -5.02
C ALA A 70 10.40 -7.21 -5.96
N ASN A 71 9.39 -6.33 -5.90
CA ASN A 71 9.40 -5.09 -6.65
C ASN A 71 10.56 -4.16 -6.26
N LEU A 72 10.83 -4.00 -4.95
CA LEU A 72 11.95 -3.19 -4.47
C LEU A 72 13.31 -3.72 -4.94
N ILE A 73 13.49 -5.05 -5.02
CA ILE A 73 14.69 -5.66 -5.56
C ILE A 73 14.90 -5.28 -7.03
N ASN A 74 13.84 -5.22 -7.82
CA ASN A 74 13.90 -4.87 -9.23
C ASN A 74 14.28 -3.39 -9.47
N PHE A 75 13.96 -2.50 -8.53
CA PHE A 75 14.30 -1.08 -8.62
C PHE A 75 15.65 -0.73 -8.00
N ARG A 76 16.19 -1.59 -7.14
CA ARG A 76 17.42 -1.29 -6.43
C ARG A 76 18.65 -1.81 -7.21
N PRO A 77 19.70 -0.98 -7.43
CA PRO A 77 21.00 -1.45 -7.89
C PRO A 77 21.58 -2.50 -6.93
N SER A 78 22.37 -3.42 -7.44
CA SER A 78 23.08 -4.41 -6.62
C SER A 78 24.51 -3.94 -6.34
N ALA A 79 25.22 -4.63 -5.43
CA ALA A 79 26.62 -4.35 -5.17
C ALA A 79 27.52 -4.56 -6.39
N TYR A 80 27.06 -5.38 -7.34
CA TYR A 80 27.83 -5.72 -8.56
C TYR A 80 27.40 -4.94 -9.80
N ASN A 81 26.24 -4.28 -9.76
CA ASN A 81 25.67 -3.51 -10.87
C ASN A 81 25.23 -2.14 -10.40
N ILE A 82 25.78 -1.10 -11.03
CA ILE A 82 25.41 0.30 -10.78
C ILE A 82 23.95 0.56 -11.18
N HIS A 83 23.46 -0.18 -12.19
CA HIS A 83 22.09 -0.06 -12.69
C HIS A 83 21.17 -1.08 -12.04
N SER A 84 19.92 -0.68 -11.83
CA SER A 84 18.88 -1.58 -11.33
C SER A 84 18.48 -2.61 -12.39
N PRO A 85 17.92 -3.79 -12.02
CA PRO A 85 17.42 -4.77 -12.97
C PRO A 85 16.43 -4.19 -13.98
N VAL A 86 15.51 -3.34 -13.54
CA VAL A 86 14.55 -2.66 -14.43
C VAL A 86 15.28 -1.72 -15.41
N GLN A 87 16.28 -0.98 -14.94
CA GLN A 87 17.06 -0.10 -15.80
C GLN A 87 17.85 -0.89 -16.88
N LEU A 88 18.42 -2.02 -16.50
CA LEU A 88 19.11 -2.90 -17.45
C LEU A 88 18.15 -3.47 -18.50
N ALA A 89 16.92 -3.81 -18.10
CA ALA A 89 15.93 -4.37 -19.01
C ALA A 89 15.30 -3.33 -19.95
N GLN A 90 15.07 -2.09 -19.44
CA GLN A 90 14.33 -1.06 -20.16
C GLN A 90 15.23 0.03 -20.78
N GLY A 91 16.52 0.05 -20.45
CA GLY A 91 17.47 1.07 -20.93
C GLY A 91 17.32 2.46 -20.31
N SER A 92 16.35 2.66 -19.42
CA SER A 92 16.08 3.95 -18.77
C SER A 92 15.90 3.80 -17.26
N ALA A 93 16.21 4.86 -16.51
CA ALA A 93 16.01 4.86 -15.06
C ALA A 93 14.53 4.66 -14.70
N PRO A 94 14.21 3.77 -13.75
CA PRO A 94 12.83 3.49 -13.38
C PRO A 94 12.20 4.68 -12.67
N LYS A 95 10.92 4.94 -12.97
CA LYS A 95 10.11 5.91 -12.23
C LYS A 95 9.63 5.28 -10.93
N ILE A 96 10.08 5.82 -9.79
CA ILE A 96 9.76 5.33 -8.45
C ILE A 96 8.78 6.24 -7.68
N SER A 97 8.27 7.29 -8.32
CA SER A 97 7.37 8.27 -7.69
C SER A 97 6.06 7.70 -7.15
N HIS A 98 5.66 6.51 -7.63
CA HIS A 98 4.46 5.80 -7.18
C HIS A 98 4.69 4.91 -5.95
N LEU A 99 5.95 4.71 -5.54
CA LEU A 99 6.26 3.92 -4.36
C LEU A 99 5.88 4.71 -3.09
N ARG A 100 5.31 4.00 -2.13
CA ARG A 100 4.96 4.50 -0.80
C ARG A 100 5.43 3.51 0.26
N ARG A 101 5.50 3.95 1.50
CA ARG A 101 5.86 3.08 2.63
C ARG A 101 4.85 1.96 2.78
N PHE A 102 5.33 0.71 2.80
CA PHE A 102 4.48 -0.46 2.98
C PHE A 102 3.73 -0.40 4.32
N GLY A 103 2.43 -0.67 4.31
CA GLY A 103 1.58 -0.62 5.49
C GLY A 103 1.10 0.77 5.89
N CYS A 104 1.49 1.85 5.20
CA CYS A 104 1.03 3.19 5.53
C CYS A 104 -0.45 3.39 5.23
N GLN A 105 -1.05 4.38 5.88
CA GLN A 105 -2.44 4.74 5.64
C GLN A 105 -2.61 5.35 4.25
N VAL A 106 -3.67 4.93 3.57
CA VAL A 106 -4.11 5.50 2.30
C VAL A 106 -5.59 5.86 2.37
N TYR A 107 -5.94 7.03 1.90
CA TYR A 107 -7.32 7.49 1.80
C TYR A 107 -7.78 7.36 0.35
N VAL A 108 -8.73 6.45 0.13
CA VAL A 108 -9.23 6.08 -1.19
C VAL A 108 -10.60 6.72 -1.41
N PRO A 109 -10.88 7.32 -2.58
CA PRO A 109 -12.17 7.92 -2.85
C PRO A 109 -13.30 6.88 -2.82
N ILE A 110 -14.41 7.23 -2.20
CA ILE A 110 -15.63 6.41 -2.22
C ILE A 110 -16.35 6.68 -3.56
N PRO A 111 -16.74 5.65 -4.32
CA PRO A 111 -17.48 5.85 -5.58
C PRO A 111 -18.81 6.58 -5.37
N PRO A 112 -19.26 7.43 -6.31
CA PRO A 112 -20.48 8.21 -6.18
C PRO A 112 -21.72 7.43 -5.73
N PRO A 113 -22.00 6.19 -6.21
CA PRO A 113 -23.16 5.41 -5.76
C PRO A 113 -23.14 5.03 -4.29
N GLN A 114 -21.96 5.00 -3.66
CA GLN A 114 -21.76 4.63 -2.25
C GLN A 114 -21.62 5.86 -1.33
N ARG A 115 -21.62 7.07 -1.90
CA ARG A 115 -21.51 8.30 -1.12
C ARG A 115 -22.87 8.71 -0.56
N SER A 116 -22.90 9.03 0.73
CA SER A 116 -24.02 9.79 1.28
C SER A 116 -23.79 11.29 1.03
N ALA A 117 -24.86 12.07 0.94
CA ALA A 117 -24.78 13.51 0.63
C ALA A 117 -23.93 14.30 1.66
N MET A 118 -23.91 13.85 2.91
CA MET A 118 -23.19 14.51 4.03
C MET A 118 -22.10 13.62 4.64
N GLY A 119 -21.80 12.47 4.02
CA GLY A 119 -20.81 11.52 4.51
C GLY A 119 -19.37 11.80 4.02
N PRO A 120 -18.42 11.01 4.51
CA PRO A 120 -17.03 11.12 4.09
C PRO A 120 -16.89 10.84 2.59
N LEU A 121 -16.03 11.62 1.92
CA LEU A 121 -15.73 11.44 0.50
C LEU A 121 -14.68 10.35 0.25
N ARG A 122 -13.94 9.97 1.29
CA ARG A 122 -12.85 9.01 1.24
C ARG A 122 -12.97 7.99 2.37
N LYS A 123 -12.54 6.77 2.12
CA LYS A 123 -12.38 5.73 3.14
C LYS A 123 -10.90 5.47 3.42
N SER A 124 -10.61 5.06 4.65
CA SER A 124 -9.29 4.62 5.06
C SER A 124 -8.98 3.25 4.47
N GLY A 125 -7.72 3.03 4.11
CA GLY A 125 -7.16 1.77 3.67
C GLY A 125 -5.70 1.66 4.12
N ILE A 126 -5.13 0.47 3.99
CA ILE A 126 -3.73 0.18 4.30
C ILE A 126 -3.01 -0.14 2.99
N TYR A 127 -2.03 0.66 2.61
CA TYR A 127 -1.27 0.44 1.38
C TYR A 127 -0.40 -0.82 1.47
N VAL A 128 -0.55 -1.75 0.53
CA VAL A 128 0.21 -3.01 0.50
C VAL A 128 0.94 -3.25 -0.82
N GLY A 129 1.04 -2.23 -1.65
CA GLY A 129 1.78 -2.30 -2.90
C GLY A 129 1.00 -1.75 -4.09
N TYR A 130 1.39 -2.15 -5.28
CA TYR A 130 0.78 -1.67 -6.53
C TYR A 130 0.72 -2.81 -7.56
N GLU A 131 -0.15 -2.67 -8.54
CA GLU A 131 -0.21 -3.53 -9.74
C GLU A 131 0.51 -2.89 -10.91
N THR A 132 0.25 -1.60 -11.09
CA THR A 132 0.89 -0.77 -12.12
C THR A 132 1.30 0.57 -11.51
N VAL A 133 2.06 1.38 -12.23
CA VAL A 133 2.45 2.73 -11.79
C VAL A 133 1.24 3.61 -11.42
N SER A 134 0.07 3.34 -12.02
CA SER A 134 -1.17 4.10 -11.81
C SER A 134 -2.20 3.42 -10.90
N ILE A 135 -2.00 2.15 -10.53
CA ILE A 135 -2.96 1.36 -9.75
C ILE A 135 -2.28 0.78 -8.52
N ILE A 136 -2.76 1.17 -7.34
CA ILE A 136 -2.30 0.64 -6.06
C ILE A 136 -3.16 -0.52 -5.57
N ARG A 137 -2.59 -1.32 -4.66
CA ARG A 137 -3.32 -2.31 -3.84
C ARG A 137 -3.36 -1.84 -2.40
N TYR A 138 -4.52 -1.95 -1.79
CA TYR A 138 -4.73 -1.63 -0.39
C TYR A 138 -5.64 -2.64 0.28
N LEU A 139 -5.50 -2.80 1.58
CA LEU A 139 -6.39 -3.60 2.41
C LEU A 139 -7.44 -2.69 3.05
N ASP A 140 -8.67 -3.17 3.13
CA ASP A 140 -9.69 -2.56 3.97
C ASP A 140 -9.37 -2.90 5.44
N PRO A 141 -9.19 -1.91 6.33
CA PRO A 141 -8.81 -2.17 7.72
C PRO A 141 -9.82 -3.01 8.50
N MET A 142 -11.11 -2.95 8.13
CA MET A 142 -12.19 -3.65 8.84
C MET A 142 -12.32 -5.10 8.40
N THR A 143 -12.27 -5.38 7.10
CA THR A 143 -12.50 -6.71 6.54
C THR A 143 -11.22 -7.46 6.23
N GLY A 144 -10.12 -6.73 5.98
CA GLY A 144 -8.86 -7.32 5.50
C GLY A 144 -8.86 -7.63 4.00
N ASP A 145 -9.94 -7.29 3.28
CA ASP A 145 -10.05 -7.54 1.86
C ASP A 145 -9.08 -6.67 1.06
N CYS A 146 -8.48 -7.26 0.03
CA CYS A 146 -7.57 -6.56 -0.86
C CYS A 146 -8.34 -5.94 -2.03
N HIS A 147 -8.17 -4.64 -2.19
CA HIS A 147 -8.79 -3.84 -3.24
C HIS A 147 -7.73 -3.07 -4.03
N THR A 148 -8.14 -2.54 -5.17
CA THR A 148 -7.32 -1.66 -6.00
C THR A 148 -7.92 -0.27 -6.10
N ALA A 149 -7.05 0.73 -6.30
CA ALA A 149 -7.47 2.11 -6.53
C ALA A 149 -6.48 2.83 -7.44
N ARG A 150 -6.93 3.91 -8.08
CA ARG A 150 -6.07 4.75 -8.90
C ARG A 150 -5.16 5.58 -8.01
N PHE A 151 -3.84 5.49 -8.24
CA PHE A 151 -2.83 6.19 -7.44
C PHE A 151 -3.08 7.71 -7.34
N ALA A 152 -3.42 8.34 -8.48
CA ALA A 152 -3.63 9.79 -8.55
C ALA A 152 -4.80 10.30 -7.70
N ASP A 153 -5.78 9.42 -7.38
CA ASP A 153 -6.96 9.79 -6.61
C ASP A 153 -6.80 9.52 -5.11
N CYS A 154 -5.68 8.89 -4.71
CA CYS A 154 -5.39 8.52 -3.34
C CYS A 154 -4.57 9.59 -2.63
N ILE A 155 -4.80 9.72 -1.31
CA ILE A 155 -3.97 10.53 -0.41
C ILE A 155 -3.27 9.58 0.56
N PHE A 156 -1.96 9.73 0.73
CA PHE A 156 -1.16 8.86 1.60
C PHE A 156 -0.71 9.62 2.85
N ASP A 157 -0.80 8.95 4.00
CA ASP A 157 -0.17 9.36 5.24
C ASP A 157 0.90 8.30 5.57
N GLU A 158 2.16 8.60 5.23
CA GLU A 158 3.27 7.65 5.36
C GLU A 158 3.80 7.54 6.79
N ASP A 159 3.31 8.35 7.72
CA ASP A 159 3.67 8.32 9.13
C ASP A 159 2.67 7.54 9.98
N LEU A 160 1.49 7.23 9.43
CA LEU A 160 0.45 6.48 10.11
C LEU A 160 0.35 5.04 9.56
N PHE A 161 0.36 4.07 10.48
CA PHE A 161 0.28 2.64 10.19
C PHE A 161 -0.94 2.03 10.88
N PRO A 162 -2.12 1.95 10.19
CA PRO A 162 -3.32 1.37 10.77
C PRO A 162 -3.17 -0.13 11.00
N THR A 163 -3.87 -0.65 12.01
CA THR A 163 -3.98 -2.08 12.27
C THR A 163 -5.16 -2.69 11.52
N LEU A 164 -5.08 -3.96 11.15
CA LEU A 164 -6.26 -4.72 10.71
C LEU A 164 -7.21 -4.92 11.90
N GLY A 165 -8.52 -4.71 11.66
CA GLY A 165 -9.54 -4.74 12.71
C GLY A 165 -9.65 -3.42 13.52
N GLY A 166 -8.86 -2.40 13.15
CA GLY A 166 -8.94 -1.07 13.74
C GLY A 166 -10.11 -0.24 13.20
N GLU A 167 -10.46 0.84 13.91
CA GLU A 167 -11.49 1.76 13.47
C GLU A 167 -11.10 2.46 12.15
N ASN A 168 -12.04 2.57 11.22
CA ASN A 168 -11.90 3.42 10.05
C ASN A 168 -11.86 4.89 10.49
N GLN A 169 -10.67 5.49 10.54
CA GLN A 169 -10.55 6.93 10.75
C GLN A 169 -10.70 7.64 9.39
N PRO A 170 -11.80 8.34 9.13
CA PRO A 170 -11.94 9.13 7.92
C PRO A 170 -10.95 10.30 7.94
N LEU A 171 -10.43 10.66 6.75
CA LEU A 171 -9.51 11.79 6.58
C LEU A 171 -10.05 13.07 7.25
N ASP A 172 -11.37 13.25 7.19
CA ASP A 172 -12.08 14.40 7.78
C ASP A 172 -12.07 14.44 9.31
N ALA A 173 -11.75 13.34 10.01
CA ALA A 173 -11.68 13.37 11.47
C ALA A 173 -10.46 14.15 12.00
N LYS A 174 -9.35 14.17 11.24
CA LYS A 174 -8.18 15.01 11.59
C LYS A 174 -8.35 16.48 11.17
N SER A 175 -9.15 16.74 10.13
CA SER A 175 -9.44 18.10 9.65
C SER A 175 -10.64 18.72 10.34
N ARG A 176 -11.39 17.97 11.17
CA ARG A 176 -12.56 18.44 11.91
C ARG A 176 -12.28 19.01 13.28
N GLU A 177 -11.05 19.17 13.70
CA GLU A 177 -10.73 20.32 14.53
C GLU A 177 -10.66 21.57 13.65
N ILE A 178 -11.72 21.86 12.91
CA ILE A 178 -12.14 23.23 12.71
C ILE A 178 -12.61 23.66 14.11
N THR A 179 -11.68 24.03 14.93
CA THR A 179 -11.94 25.03 15.95
C THR A 179 -12.56 26.18 15.17
N TRP A 180 -13.85 26.40 15.35
CA TRP A 180 -14.49 27.66 15.11
C TRP A 180 -13.93 28.68 16.11
N GLN A 181 -12.63 28.74 16.23
CA GLN A 181 -12.00 29.97 16.58
C GLN A 181 -12.17 30.80 15.32
N ALA A 182 -13.17 31.66 15.34
CA ALA A 182 -13.28 32.77 14.45
C ALA A 182 -12.04 33.63 14.64
N THR A 183 -10.90 33.14 14.12
CA THR A 183 -9.67 33.88 13.98
C THR A 183 -9.93 34.92 12.91
N GLY A 184 -10.40 36.05 13.34
CA GLY A 184 -10.59 37.19 12.45
C GLY A 184 -11.90 37.96 12.52
N ILE A 185 -12.91 37.47 13.26
CA ILE A 185 -13.96 38.36 13.69
C ILE A 185 -13.39 39.05 14.92
N HIS A 186 -12.79 40.22 14.67
CA HIS A 186 -12.35 41.08 15.76
C HIS A 186 -13.52 41.23 16.73
N ALA A 187 -13.27 40.99 18.02
CA ALA A 187 -14.24 41.14 19.13
C ALA A 187 -14.80 42.57 19.26
N HIS A 188 -14.63 43.40 18.22
CA HIS A 188 -15.03 44.79 18.09
C HIS A 188 -15.75 45.14 16.79
N ASP A 189 -16.31 44.12 16.06
CA ASP A 189 -17.30 44.51 15.04
C ASP A 189 -18.63 44.86 15.74
N PRO A 190 -19.01 46.13 15.81
CA PRO A 190 -20.26 46.55 16.52
C PRO A 190 -21.52 45.92 15.91
N ARG A 191 -21.44 45.46 14.65
CA ARG A 191 -22.57 44.78 13.97
C ARG A 191 -22.78 43.36 14.46
N THR A 192 -21.73 42.65 14.85
CA THR A 192 -21.83 41.29 15.42
C THR A 192 -22.38 41.32 16.84
N ALA A 193 -21.97 42.31 17.63
CA ALA A 193 -22.47 42.51 19.01
C ALA A 193 -23.94 42.89 19.05
N GLU A 194 -24.44 43.61 18.05
CA GLU A 194 -25.87 43.95 17.95
C GLU A 194 -26.72 42.73 17.56
N THR A 195 -26.27 41.92 16.59
CA THR A 195 -26.98 40.71 16.17
C THR A 195 -27.00 39.66 17.27
N GLU A 196 -25.96 39.49 18.04
CA GLU A 196 -25.93 38.57 19.18
C GLU A 196 -26.89 39.03 20.31
N ARG A 197 -27.00 40.31 20.56
CA ARG A 197 -27.96 40.86 21.52
C ARG A 197 -29.41 40.71 21.07
N GLU A 198 -29.68 40.76 19.77
CA GLU A 198 -31.03 40.52 19.23
C GLU A 198 -31.39 39.03 19.28
N VAL A 199 -30.44 38.11 18.98
CA VAL A 199 -30.66 36.68 19.13
C VAL A 199 -30.88 36.29 20.59
N GLN A 200 -30.12 36.87 21.52
CA GLN A 200 -30.29 36.60 22.95
C GLN A 200 -31.67 37.06 23.47
N LYS A 201 -32.16 38.20 22.97
CA LYS A 201 -33.52 38.65 23.31
C LYS A 201 -34.62 37.75 22.79
N ILE A 202 -34.39 37.02 21.74
CA ILE A 202 -35.37 36.05 21.19
C ILE A 202 -35.33 34.75 21.99
N ILE A 203 -34.18 34.37 22.55
CA ILE A 203 -34.03 33.16 23.38
C ILE A 203 -34.62 33.38 24.79
N ASP A 204 -34.62 34.62 25.29
CA ASP A 204 -35.12 34.99 26.63
C ASP A 204 -36.62 35.34 26.63
N LEU A 205 -37.36 35.16 25.54
CA LEU A 205 -38.80 35.28 25.36
C LEU A 205 -39.48 33.91 25.31
#